data_16e7649de90ffde31576f79647c1b43a
#
_entry.id   16e7649de90ffde31576f79647c1b43a
#
_cell.length_a   1.000
_cell.length_b   1.000
_cell.length_c   1.000
_cell.angle_alpha   90.00
_cell.angle_beta   90.00
_cell.angle_gamma   90.00
#
_symmetry.space_group_name_H-M   'P 1'
#
loop_
_entity.id
_entity.type
_entity.pdbx_description
1 polymer ?
#
loop_
_entity_poly.entity_id
_entity_poly.type
_entity_poly.pdbx_seq_one_letter_code
_entity_poly.pdbx_strand_id
1 'polypeptide(L)'
;MPTFSYSASKAAVHHLTRVLAAQLVKENILVNAIAPGPYPSNMLGAAVNHDYSEIEKRNPRKRVGTPEDIAGLVIFLCSRAGAYTVGETITSDGGIVKTASHNLS
;
A
#
# COMPACT_ATOMS: atom_id res chain seq x y z
N MET A 1 4.30 1.08 -23.47
CA MET A 1 3.26 0.40 -22.70
C MET A 1 3.09 1.08 -21.34
N PRO A 2 1.89 1.57 -21.05
CA PRO A 2 1.64 2.25 -19.78
C PRO A 2 1.97 1.41 -18.55
N THR A 3 1.71 0.09 -18.62
CA THR A 3 1.99 -0.83 -17.52
C THR A 3 3.48 -0.96 -17.20
N PHE A 4 4.35 -0.91 -18.20
CA PHE A 4 5.78 -0.98 -17.95
C PHE A 4 6.29 0.27 -17.24
N SER A 5 5.86 1.44 -17.70
CA SER A 5 6.24 2.71 -17.04
C SER A 5 5.71 2.77 -15.61
N TYR A 6 4.47 2.33 -15.39
CA TYR A 6 3.88 2.29 -14.07
C TYR A 6 4.67 1.35 -13.15
N SER A 7 4.96 0.14 -13.62
CA SER A 7 5.69 -0.86 -12.83
C SER A 7 7.10 -0.37 -12.49
N ALA A 8 7.79 0.26 -13.47
CA ALA A 8 9.12 0.79 -13.24
C ALA A 8 9.10 1.92 -12.22
N SER A 9 8.13 2.84 -12.30
CA SER A 9 8.05 3.94 -11.34
C SER A 9 7.70 3.46 -9.94
N LYS A 10 6.84 2.44 -9.80
CA LYS A 10 6.54 1.85 -8.50
C LYS A 10 7.75 1.15 -7.88
N ALA A 11 8.50 0.40 -8.69
CA ALA A 11 9.73 -0.24 -8.23
C ALA A 11 10.75 0.80 -7.78
N ALA A 12 10.86 1.92 -8.52
CA ALA A 12 11.76 3.01 -8.17
C ALA A 12 11.37 3.65 -6.83
N VAL A 13 10.09 3.85 -6.58
CA VAL A 13 9.61 4.41 -5.30
C VAL A 13 9.95 3.49 -4.13
N HIS A 14 9.75 2.18 -4.28
CA HIS A 14 10.08 1.22 -3.22
C HIS A 14 11.58 1.20 -2.93
N HIS A 15 12.40 1.21 -3.98
CA HIS A 15 13.85 1.25 -3.80
C HIS A 15 14.30 2.57 -3.19
N LEU A 16 13.74 3.69 -3.65
CA LEU A 16 14.06 5.01 -3.13
C LEU A 16 13.70 5.12 -1.64
N THR A 17 12.60 4.52 -1.23
CA THR A 17 12.21 4.47 0.18
C THR A 17 13.34 3.87 1.03
N ARG A 18 13.92 2.76 0.59
CA ARG A 18 15.02 2.11 1.31
C ARG A 18 16.28 2.97 1.32
N VAL A 19 16.61 3.60 0.19
CA VAL A 19 17.80 4.45 0.08
C VAL A 19 17.65 5.67 0.99
N LEU A 20 16.51 6.35 0.94
CA LEU A 20 16.26 7.50 1.79
C LEU A 20 16.24 7.12 3.26
N ALA A 21 15.64 5.99 3.59
CA ALA A 21 15.59 5.50 4.97
C ALA A 21 17.02 5.29 5.50
N ALA A 22 17.89 4.66 4.72
CA ALA A 22 19.26 4.42 5.13
C ALA A 22 20.03 5.71 5.37
N GLN A 23 19.79 6.72 4.55
CA GLN A 23 20.50 8.01 4.69
C GLN A 23 19.92 8.84 5.84
N LEU A 24 18.62 8.92 5.97
CA LEU A 24 17.98 9.85 6.87
C LEU A 24 17.82 9.32 8.28
N VAL A 25 17.87 8.01 8.49
CA VAL A 25 17.82 7.44 9.84
C VAL A 25 18.99 7.94 10.70
N LYS A 26 20.10 8.24 10.08
CA LYS A 26 21.28 8.80 10.77
C LYS A 26 20.99 10.19 11.36
N GLU A 27 20.01 10.87 10.81
CA GLU A 27 19.56 12.18 11.29
C GLU A 27 18.26 12.06 12.10
N ASN A 28 17.93 10.85 12.53
CA ASN A 28 16.73 10.56 13.31
C ASN A 28 15.44 10.88 12.56
N ILE A 29 15.47 10.69 11.23
CA ILE A 29 14.29 10.82 10.37
C ILE A 29 13.94 9.43 9.86
N LEU A 30 12.70 9.00 10.10
CA LEU A 30 12.21 7.70 9.67
C LEU A 30 11.48 7.83 8.35
N VAL A 31 11.81 6.96 7.39
CA VAL A 31 11.19 6.94 6.07
C VAL A 31 10.57 5.57 5.85
N ASN A 32 9.29 5.55 5.56
CA ASN A 32 8.54 4.33 5.26
C ASN A 32 7.58 4.62 4.11
N ALA A 33 7.02 3.58 3.53
CA ALA A 33 6.04 3.70 2.46
C ALA A 33 4.82 2.85 2.77
N ILE A 34 3.69 3.24 2.20
CA ILE A 34 2.46 2.45 2.24
C ILE A 34 2.11 2.08 0.81
N ALA A 35 1.83 0.80 0.60
CA ALA A 35 1.37 0.28 -0.69
C ALA A 35 -0.10 -0.10 -0.57
N PRO A 36 -1.03 0.81 -0.87
CA PRO A 36 -2.46 0.49 -0.76
C PRO A 36 -2.93 -0.35 -1.95
N GLY A 37 -3.82 -1.29 -1.68
CA GLY A 37 -4.56 -2.01 -2.69
C GLY A 37 -5.82 -1.25 -3.10
N PRO A 38 -6.96 -1.96 -3.29
CA PRO A 38 -8.18 -1.29 -3.76
C PRO A 38 -8.78 -0.40 -2.66
N TYR A 39 -8.60 0.89 -2.83
CA TYR A 39 -9.23 1.93 -2.02
C TYR A 39 -10.05 2.81 -2.96
N PRO A 40 -11.24 3.27 -2.55
CA PRO A 40 -12.02 4.17 -3.38
C PRO A 40 -11.23 5.43 -3.70
N SER A 41 -11.18 5.78 -4.98
CA SER A 41 -10.52 6.97 -5.49
C SER A 41 -11.20 7.36 -6.79
N ASN A 42 -10.94 8.57 -7.27
CA ASN A 42 -11.51 9.00 -8.55
C ASN A 42 -11.08 8.09 -9.70
N MET A 43 -9.81 7.68 -9.70
CA MET A 43 -9.28 6.81 -10.77
C MET A 43 -9.92 5.41 -10.70
N LEU A 44 -9.98 4.81 -9.51
CA LEU A 44 -10.56 3.48 -9.35
C LEU A 44 -12.07 3.53 -9.60
N GLY A 45 -12.77 4.53 -9.09
CA GLY A 45 -14.20 4.68 -9.32
C GLY A 45 -14.53 4.78 -10.80
N ALA A 46 -13.76 5.58 -11.54
CA ALA A 46 -13.95 5.70 -12.99
C ALA A 46 -13.68 4.37 -13.71
N ALA A 47 -12.65 3.63 -13.30
CA ALA A 47 -12.29 2.36 -13.93
C ALA A 47 -13.35 1.29 -13.75
N VAL A 48 -14.08 1.29 -12.63
CA VAL A 48 -15.12 0.29 -12.32
C VAL A 48 -16.52 0.87 -12.36
N ASN A 49 -16.68 2.08 -12.88
CA ASN A 49 -17.96 2.78 -12.98
C ASN A 49 -18.68 2.89 -11.63
N HIS A 50 -17.91 3.17 -10.60
CA HIS A 50 -18.36 3.30 -9.20
C HIS A 50 -19.03 2.05 -8.63
N ASP A 51 -18.84 0.90 -9.28
CA ASP A 51 -19.33 -0.39 -8.79
C ASP A 51 -18.15 -1.23 -8.35
N TYR A 52 -17.96 -1.38 -7.05
CA TYR A 52 -16.82 -2.09 -6.48
C TYR A 52 -17.11 -3.57 -6.21
N SER A 53 -18.28 -4.09 -6.62
CA SER A 53 -18.71 -5.44 -6.24
C SER A 53 -17.76 -6.53 -6.73
N GLU A 54 -17.23 -6.42 -7.95
CA GLU A 54 -16.28 -7.41 -8.47
C GLU A 54 -14.95 -7.37 -7.72
N ILE A 55 -14.48 -6.17 -7.39
CA ILE A 55 -13.27 -6.01 -6.60
C ILE A 55 -13.46 -6.62 -5.21
N GLU A 56 -14.60 -6.36 -4.58
CA GLU A 56 -14.91 -6.89 -3.26
C GLU A 56 -14.97 -8.41 -3.26
N LYS A 57 -15.57 -9.02 -4.30
CA LYS A 57 -15.62 -10.48 -4.41
C LYS A 57 -14.24 -11.13 -4.47
N ARG A 58 -13.29 -10.46 -5.15
CA ARG A 58 -11.95 -10.99 -5.34
C ARG A 58 -11.01 -10.69 -4.19
N ASN A 59 -11.42 -9.80 -3.31
CA ASN A 59 -10.59 -9.41 -2.18
C ASN A 59 -10.73 -10.45 -1.06
N PRO A 60 -9.63 -10.93 -0.46
CA PRO A 60 -9.71 -11.87 0.66
C PRO A 60 -10.52 -11.33 1.83
N ARG A 61 -10.50 -10.01 2.07
CA ARG A 61 -11.31 -9.36 3.11
C ARG A 61 -12.72 -9.05 2.66
N LYS A 62 -13.05 -9.30 1.38
CA LYS A 62 -14.40 -9.09 0.80
C LYS A 62 -14.88 -7.65 0.90
N ARG A 63 -13.96 -6.72 0.89
CA ARG A 63 -14.27 -5.28 0.89
C ARG A 63 -13.11 -4.48 0.31
N VAL A 64 -13.37 -3.23 -0.06
CA VAL A 64 -12.31 -2.27 -0.37
C VAL A 64 -11.83 -1.63 0.94
N GLY A 65 -10.69 -0.95 0.89
CA GLY A 65 -10.19 -0.21 2.04
C GLY A 65 -11.02 1.02 2.34
N THR A 66 -10.98 1.45 3.58
CA THR A 66 -11.70 2.64 4.04
C THR A 66 -10.71 3.73 4.45
N PRO A 67 -11.17 4.99 4.58
CA PRO A 67 -10.29 6.05 5.11
C PRO A 67 -9.68 5.68 6.46
N GLU A 68 -10.41 4.98 7.32
CA GLU A 68 -9.91 4.57 8.62
C GLU A 68 -8.77 3.56 8.49
N ASP A 69 -8.84 2.67 7.50
CA ASP A 69 -7.77 1.69 7.27
C ASP A 69 -6.44 2.38 6.98
N ILE A 70 -6.45 3.36 6.07
CA ILE A 70 -5.22 4.05 5.70
C ILE A 70 -4.77 5.04 6.77
N ALA A 71 -5.72 5.72 7.41
CA ALA A 71 -5.41 6.67 8.47
C ALA A 71 -4.73 5.98 9.65
N GLY A 72 -5.19 4.78 10.01
CA GLY A 72 -4.59 4.00 11.08
C GLY A 72 -3.13 3.67 10.81
N LEU A 73 -2.79 3.31 9.58
CA LEU A 73 -1.41 3.06 9.19
C LEU A 73 -0.54 4.31 9.29
N VAL A 74 -1.05 5.44 8.81
CA VAL A 74 -0.31 6.70 8.87
C VAL A 74 -0.06 7.08 10.33
N ILE A 75 -1.08 6.96 11.18
CA ILE A 75 -0.93 7.25 12.61
C ILE A 75 0.11 6.33 13.24
N PHE A 76 0.06 5.04 12.95
CA PHE A 76 1.05 4.09 13.45
C PHE A 76 2.47 4.53 13.06
N LEU A 77 2.69 4.80 11.77
CA LEU A 77 4.04 5.15 11.28
C LEU A 77 4.52 6.50 11.81
N CYS A 78 3.62 7.43 12.07
CA CYS A 78 3.98 8.78 12.52
C CYS A 78 3.96 8.96 14.04
N SER A 79 3.67 7.90 14.79
CA SER A 79 3.60 7.94 16.25
C SER A 79 4.76 7.15 16.86
N ARG A 80 4.81 7.14 18.19
CA ARG A 80 5.80 6.35 18.92
C ARG A 80 5.70 4.87 18.61
N ALA A 81 4.50 4.38 18.26
CA ALA A 81 4.32 2.98 17.90
C ALA A 81 5.14 2.58 16.67
N GLY A 82 5.41 3.52 15.77
CA GLY A 82 6.23 3.27 14.59
C GLY A 82 7.69 3.62 14.72
N ALA A 83 8.15 3.96 15.92
CA ALA A 83 9.50 4.51 16.12
C ALA A 83 10.64 3.55 15.78
N TYR A 84 10.36 2.24 15.70
CA TYR A 84 11.37 1.24 15.38
C TYR A 84 11.19 0.67 13.98
N THR A 85 10.31 1.26 13.17
CA THR A 85 9.98 0.83 11.80
C THR A 85 10.66 1.78 10.82
N VAL A 86 11.59 1.27 10.01
CA VAL A 86 12.41 2.09 9.13
C VAL A 86 12.61 1.36 7.81
N GLY A 87 12.39 2.07 6.70
CA GLY A 87 12.64 1.53 5.36
C GLY A 87 11.62 0.48 4.92
N GLU A 88 10.51 0.35 5.62
CA GLU A 88 9.49 -0.64 5.30
C GLU A 88 8.49 -0.09 4.30
N THR A 89 7.98 -0.99 3.46
CA THR A 89 6.80 -0.75 2.66
C THR A 89 5.69 -1.62 3.23
N ILE A 90 4.65 -1.00 3.77
CA ILE A 90 3.54 -1.73 4.39
C ILE A 90 2.42 -1.85 3.37
N THR A 91 2.08 -3.10 3.02
CA THR A 91 1.01 -3.40 2.09
C THR A 91 -0.33 -3.42 2.83
N SER A 92 -1.29 -2.66 2.30
CA SER A 92 -2.64 -2.57 2.85
C SER A 92 -3.64 -2.86 1.73
N ASP A 93 -3.88 -4.15 1.46
CA ASP A 93 -4.65 -4.57 0.29
C ASP A 93 -5.67 -5.68 0.60
N GLY A 94 -5.95 -5.93 1.86
CA GLY A 94 -6.87 -7.00 2.25
C GLY A 94 -6.30 -8.40 2.04
N GLY A 95 -4.99 -8.51 1.81
CA GLY A 95 -4.31 -9.79 1.66
C GLY A 95 -4.14 -10.26 0.22
N ILE A 96 -4.49 -9.44 -0.77
CA ILE A 96 -4.47 -9.85 -2.19
C ILE A 96 -3.11 -10.42 -2.58
N VAL A 97 -2.05 -9.68 -2.34
CA VAL A 97 -0.70 -10.08 -2.78
C VAL A 97 -0.19 -11.26 -1.98
N LYS A 98 -0.30 -11.18 -0.67
CA LYS A 98 0.34 -12.18 0.21
C LYS A 98 -0.37 -13.52 0.24
N THR A 99 -1.67 -13.55 -0.07
CA THR A 99 -2.42 -14.81 -0.02
C THR A 99 -2.72 -15.40 -1.39
N ALA A 100 -2.31 -14.75 -2.47
CA ALA A 100 -2.63 -15.17 -3.84
C ALA A 100 -2.20 -16.61 -4.13
N SER A 101 -0.99 -17.00 -3.69
CA SER A 101 -0.44 -18.33 -3.94
C SER A 101 -1.00 -19.40 -2.98
N HIS A 102 -1.79 -19.01 -1.99
CA HIS A 102 -2.36 -19.91 -1.00
C HIS A 102 -3.88 -19.97 -1.03
N ASN A 103 -4.49 -19.36 -2.04
CA ASN A 103 -5.94 -19.35 -2.20
C ASN A 103 -6.38 -20.65 -2.87
N LEU A 104 -7.08 -21.51 -2.12
CA LEU A 104 -7.51 -22.82 -2.59
C LEU A 104 -8.97 -22.85 -3.07
N SER A 105 -9.68 -21.75 -3.00
CA SER A 105 -11.08 -21.69 -3.44
C SER A 105 -11.28 -21.22 -4.85
#